data_51df83d21c7ba22c8f958791897dfc71
#
_entry.id   51df83d21c7ba22c8f958791897dfc71
#
_cell.length_a   1.000
_cell.length_b   1.000
_cell.length_c   1.000
_cell.angle_alpha   90.00
_cell.angle_beta   90.00
_cell.angle_gamma   90.00
#
_symmetry.space_group_name_H-M   'P 1'
#
loop_
_entity.id
_entity.type
_entity.pdbx_description
1 polymer ?
#
loop_
_entity_poly.entity_id
_entity_poly.type
_entity_poly.pdbx_seq_one_letter_code
_entity_poly.pdbx_strand_id
1 'polypeptide(L)'
;EVIMPAYTFVSTADAFVLRGAKAVFVDIRPDTMNIDEKLIEHAITDKTKAIVPVHYAGVSCEMDKILAIAEKYHLLVIEDAAQGVMASYKGRALGTMGDFGCYSFHETKNYSMGEGGALLIRDEKNVENAEIVREKGTNRSKFFRGQIDKYTWVEAGSSYLPSELNAAYLYAQLEQAEEINKKRLSVWNRYWDGLGKLADEGKIVR
;
A
#
# COMPACT_ATOMS: atom_id res chain seq x y z
N GLU A 1 -14.76 -7.15 -9.79
CA GLU A 1 -13.72 -6.39 -10.47
C GLU A 1 -13.04 -5.44 -9.52
N VAL A 2 -11.73 -5.24 -9.72
CA VAL A 2 -10.91 -4.32 -8.92
C VAL A 2 -10.12 -3.44 -9.88
N ILE A 3 -10.30 -2.13 -9.77
CA ILE A 3 -9.64 -1.14 -10.62
C ILE A 3 -8.26 -0.81 -10.03
N MET A 4 -7.23 -0.83 -10.86
CA MET A 4 -5.84 -0.54 -10.47
C MET A 4 -5.04 0.05 -11.64
N PRO A 5 -3.87 0.70 -11.40
CA PRO A 5 -3.05 1.23 -12.48
C PRO A 5 -2.43 0.11 -13.32
N ALA A 6 -2.25 0.38 -14.61
CA ALA A 6 -1.56 -0.53 -15.52
C ALA A 6 -0.05 -0.62 -15.24
N TYR A 7 0.50 0.31 -14.48
CA TYR A 7 1.91 0.35 -14.08
C TYR A 7 2.04 0.15 -12.57
N THR A 8 2.36 -1.07 -12.17
CA THR A 8 2.55 -1.44 -10.77
C THR A 8 3.37 -2.73 -10.67
N PHE A 9 3.75 -3.13 -9.46
CA PHE A 9 4.32 -4.44 -9.21
C PHE A 9 3.24 -5.52 -9.24
N VAL A 10 3.58 -6.71 -9.69
CA VAL A 10 2.62 -7.82 -9.90
C VAL A 10 1.80 -8.17 -8.67
N SER A 11 2.37 -8.06 -7.47
CA SER A 11 1.67 -8.38 -6.22
C SER A 11 0.42 -7.54 -5.97
N THR A 12 0.35 -6.33 -6.51
CA THR A 12 -0.86 -5.50 -6.45
C THR A 12 -2.05 -6.20 -7.10
N ALA A 13 -1.83 -6.83 -8.27
CA ALA A 13 -2.88 -7.57 -8.98
C ALA A 13 -3.09 -8.97 -8.40
N ASP A 14 -2.00 -9.69 -8.11
CA ASP A 14 -2.04 -11.08 -7.65
C ASP A 14 -2.83 -11.26 -6.36
N ALA A 15 -2.74 -10.31 -5.43
CA ALA A 15 -3.49 -10.35 -4.17
C ALA A 15 -5.01 -10.51 -4.38
N PHE A 16 -5.54 -9.92 -5.44
CA PHE A 16 -6.96 -9.99 -5.78
C PHE A 16 -7.27 -11.15 -6.72
N VAL A 17 -6.42 -11.42 -7.70
CA VAL A 17 -6.60 -12.49 -8.69
C VAL A 17 -6.59 -13.86 -8.00
N LEU A 18 -5.72 -14.08 -7.02
CA LEU A 18 -5.68 -15.29 -6.20
C LEU A 18 -6.98 -15.53 -5.40
N ARG A 19 -7.79 -14.50 -5.22
CA ARG A 19 -9.12 -14.58 -4.57
C ARG A 19 -10.28 -14.60 -5.58
N GLY A 20 -9.97 -14.78 -6.87
CA GLY A 20 -10.97 -14.87 -7.95
C GLY A 20 -11.49 -13.53 -8.45
N ALA A 21 -10.90 -12.42 -8.05
CA ALA A 21 -11.24 -11.12 -8.60
C ALA A 21 -10.65 -10.93 -10.00
N LYS A 22 -11.29 -10.08 -10.80
CA LYS A 22 -10.78 -9.64 -12.09
C LYS A 22 -10.14 -8.27 -11.93
N ALA A 23 -8.85 -8.16 -12.26
CA ALA A 23 -8.17 -6.87 -12.35
C ALA A 23 -8.67 -6.09 -13.58
N VAL A 24 -8.96 -4.81 -13.37
CA VAL A 24 -9.34 -3.86 -14.43
C VAL A 24 -8.27 -2.76 -14.42
N PHE A 25 -7.43 -2.77 -15.44
CA PHE A 25 -6.33 -1.83 -15.53
C PHE A 25 -6.76 -0.50 -16.14
N VAL A 26 -6.33 0.58 -15.50
CA VAL A 26 -6.49 1.96 -15.95
C VAL A 26 -5.12 2.54 -16.21
N ASP A 27 -5.02 3.39 -17.23
CA ASP A 27 -3.76 4.00 -17.60
C ASP A 27 -3.25 4.98 -16.54
N ILE A 28 -1.97 5.32 -16.63
CA ILE A 28 -1.26 6.15 -15.67
C ILE A 28 -1.04 7.56 -16.19
N ARG A 29 -0.83 8.49 -15.29
CA ARG A 29 -0.39 9.84 -15.57
C ARG A 29 1.09 9.82 -15.96
N PRO A 30 1.50 10.52 -17.01
CA PRO A 30 2.91 10.57 -17.44
C PRO A 30 3.82 11.35 -16.49
N ASP A 31 3.25 12.25 -15.67
CA ASP A 31 3.99 13.09 -14.74
C ASP A 31 4.32 12.41 -13.41
N THR A 32 3.50 11.45 -12.96
CA THR A 32 3.67 10.81 -11.65
C THR A 32 3.80 9.30 -11.71
N MET A 33 3.49 8.66 -12.85
CA MET A 33 3.35 7.22 -13.01
C MET A 33 2.22 6.59 -12.18
N ASN A 34 1.44 7.40 -11.49
CA ASN A 34 0.27 6.97 -10.72
C ASN A 34 -0.96 6.83 -11.61
N ILE A 35 -1.98 6.09 -11.12
CA ILE A 35 -3.25 5.94 -11.85
C ILE A 35 -3.81 7.31 -12.26
N ASP A 36 -4.27 7.43 -13.51
CA ASP A 36 -5.01 8.63 -13.94
C ASP A 36 -6.43 8.60 -13.37
N GLU A 37 -6.65 9.42 -12.36
CA GLU A 37 -7.93 9.49 -11.66
C GLU A 37 -9.11 9.87 -12.56
N LYS A 38 -8.84 10.54 -13.68
CA LYS A 38 -9.87 10.95 -14.65
C LYS A 38 -10.44 9.77 -15.44
N LEU A 39 -9.69 8.67 -15.51
CA LEU A 39 -10.08 7.49 -16.27
C LEU A 39 -10.80 6.45 -15.41
N ILE A 40 -10.77 6.58 -14.08
CA ILE A 40 -11.34 5.59 -13.15
C ILE A 40 -12.83 5.40 -13.39
N GLU A 41 -13.61 6.48 -13.49
CA GLU A 41 -15.07 6.38 -13.66
C GLU A 41 -15.48 5.62 -14.92
N HIS A 42 -14.70 5.73 -16.01
CA HIS A 42 -14.97 5.01 -17.25
C HIS A 42 -14.76 3.48 -17.14
N ALA A 43 -13.97 3.06 -16.15
CA ALA A 43 -13.69 1.66 -15.90
C ALA A 43 -14.68 1.00 -14.91
N ILE A 44 -15.56 1.79 -14.28
CA ILE A 44 -16.52 1.28 -13.29
C ILE A 44 -17.65 0.55 -13.99
N THR A 45 -17.97 -0.64 -13.47
CA THR A 45 -19.14 -1.46 -13.86
C THR A 45 -19.92 -1.84 -12.60
N ASP A 46 -21.08 -2.51 -12.79
CA ASP A 46 -21.87 -3.11 -11.70
C ASP A 46 -21.11 -4.19 -10.89
N LYS A 47 -20.01 -4.72 -11.45
CA LYS A 47 -19.14 -5.72 -10.82
C LYS A 47 -17.98 -5.11 -10.05
N THR A 48 -17.71 -3.82 -10.21
CA THR A 48 -16.62 -3.15 -9.51
C THR A 48 -16.86 -3.13 -8.01
N LYS A 49 -15.84 -3.48 -7.21
CA LYS A 49 -15.91 -3.53 -5.74
C LYS A 49 -14.87 -2.66 -5.06
N ALA A 50 -13.74 -2.41 -5.72
CA ALA A 50 -12.66 -1.63 -5.13
C ALA A 50 -11.84 -0.89 -6.19
N ILE A 51 -11.18 0.18 -5.71
CA ILE A 51 -10.12 0.91 -6.41
C ILE A 51 -8.84 0.73 -5.60
N VAL A 52 -7.75 0.39 -6.29
CA VAL A 52 -6.42 0.22 -5.68
C VAL A 52 -5.47 1.27 -6.26
N PRO A 53 -5.39 2.45 -5.66
CA PRO A 53 -4.34 3.41 -6.01
C PRO A 53 -2.98 2.89 -5.54
N VAL A 54 -1.96 3.04 -6.38
CA VAL A 54 -0.57 2.70 -6.05
C VAL A 54 0.23 3.99 -5.94
N HIS A 55 0.81 4.26 -4.79
CA HIS A 55 1.64 5.45 -4.54
C HIS A 55 3.07 5.20 -5.04
N TYR A 56 3.25 5.27 -6.35
CA TYR A 56 4.50 4.89 -6.99
C TYR A 56 5.65 5.80 -6.56
N ALA A 57 6.79 5.21 -6.23
CA ALA A 57 7.98 5.90 -5.68
C ALA A 57 7.71 6.79 -4.45
N GLY A 58 6.60 6.56 -3.71
CA GLY A 58 6.19 7.38 -2.59
C GLY A 58 5.50 8.70 -3.00
N VAL A 59 5.23 8.89 -4.28
CA VAL A 59 4.41 10.02 -4.77
C VAL A 59 2.94 9.67 -4.62
N SER A 60 2.17 10.55 -3.97
CA SER A 60 0.74 10.30 -3.76
C SER A 60 -0.07 10.30 -5.05
N CYS A 61 -1.03 9.38 -5.15
CA CYS A 61 -2.15 9.56 -6.06
C CYS A 61 -3.01 10.76 -5.65
N GLU A 62 -3.89 11.23 -6.53
CA GLU A 62 -4.88 12.29 -6.27
C GLU A 62 -6.00 11.76 -5.37
N MET A 63 -5.68 11.51 -4.10
CA MET A 63 -6.56 10.80 -3.17
C MET A 63 -7.91 11.46 -2.97
N ASP A 64 -7.99 12.79 -2.92
CA ASP A 64 -9.28 13.48 -2.75
C ASP A 64 -10.26 13.12 -3.89
N LYS A 65 -9.76 13.02 -5.12
CA LYS A 65 -10.58 12.66 -6.29
C LYS A 65 -10.96 11.19 -6.26
N ILE A 66 -10.01 10.32 -5.94
CA ILE A 66 -10.23 8.86 -5.86
C ILE A 66 -11.24 8.53 -4.77
N LEU A 67 -11.12 9.16 -3.60
CA LEU A 67 -12.07 8.97 -2.50
C LEU A 67 -13.47 9.47 -2.86
N ALA A 68 -13.58 10.62 -3.54
CA ALA A 68 -14.87 11.13 -4.00
C ALA A 68 -15.55 10.20 -5.02
N ILE A 69 -14.77 9.61 -5.95
CA ILE A 69 -15.26 8.59 -6.89
C ILE A 69 -15.73 7.35 -6.12
N ALA A 70 -14.90 6.85 -5.19
CA ALA A 70 -15.24 5.68 -4.40
C ALA A 70 -16.53 5.86 -3.57
N GLU A 71 -16.70 7.01 -2.94
CA GLU A 71 -17.91 7.36 -2.21
C GLU A 71 -19.14 7.38 -3.12
N LYS A 72 -19.05 8.04 -4.27
CA LYS A 72 -20.13 8.15 -5.27
C LYS A 72 -20.61 6.78 -5.74
N TYR A 73 -19.72 5.82 -5.91
CA TYR A 73 -20.03 4.48 -6.44
C TYR A 73 -20.05 3.38 -5.36
N HIS A 74 -19.93 3.75 -4.09
CA HIS A 74 -19.89 2.80 -2.95
C HIS A 74 -18.81 1.73 -3.09
N LEU A 75 -17.62 2.14 -3.51
CA LEU A 75 -16.45 1.28 -3.71
C LEU A 75 -15.48 1.38 -2.52
N LEU A 76 -14.79 0.27 -2.25
CA LEU A 76 -13.67 0.28 -1.30
C LEU A 76 -12.43 0.92 -1.94
N VAL A 77 -11.62 1.59 -1.12
CA VAL A 77 -10.30 2.08 -1.51
C VAL A 77 -9.24 1.34 -0.71
N ILE A 78 -8.33 0.67 -1.41
CA ILE A 78 -7.24 -0.09 -0.82
C ILE A 78 -5.93 0.51 -1.34
N GLU A 79 -5.24 1.28 -0.50
CA GLU A 79 -4.01 1.95 -0.90
C GLU A 79 -2.84 0.96 -0.95
N ASP A 80 -2.26 0.77 -2.13
CA ASP A 80 -0.93 0.17 -2.22
C ASP A 80 0.12 1.26 -1.92
N ALA A 81 0.50 1.34 -0.67
CA ALA A 81 1.51 2.24 -0.16
C ALA A 81 2.84 1.51 0.12
N ALA A 82 3.12 0.44 -0.65
CA ALA A 82 4.35 -0.36 -0.52
C ALA A 82 5.64 0.48 -0.63
N GLN A 83 5.56 1.67 -1.21
CA GLN A 83 6.65 2.64 -1.32
C GLN A 83 6.35 3.94 -0.56
N GLY A 84 5.27 3.97 0.23
CA GLY A 84 4.70 5.19 0.83
C GLY A 84 5.10 5.46 2.28
N VAL A 85 5.93 4.62 2.92
CA VAL A 85 6.35 4.84 4.31
C VAL A 85 7.09 6.18 4.45
N MET A 86 6.69 7.00 5.42
CA MET A 86 7.17 8.38 5.65
C MET A 86 6.75 9.40 4.58
N ALA A 87 5.92 9.05 3.60
CA ALA A 87 5.34 9.98 2.66
C ALA A 87 3.90 10.37 3.06
N SER A 88 3.44 11.53 2.59
CA SER A 88 2.13 12.03 2.94
C SER A 88 1.44 12.77 1.79
N TYR A 89 0.11 12.81 1.85
CA TYR A 89 -0.75 13.61 1.00
C TYR A 89 -1.51 14.62 1.86
N LYS A 90 -1.25 15.91 1.66
CA LYS A 90 -1.89 17.00 2.43
C LYS A 90 -1.83 16.78 3.95
N GLY A 91 -0.67 16.31 4.45
CA GLY A 91 -0.43 16.06 5.86
C GLY A 91 -0.97 14.73 6.42
N ARG A 92 -1.60 13.90 5.59
CA ARG A 92 -2.05 12.54 5.97
C ARG A 92 -1.07 11.52 5.42
N ALA A 93 -0.63 10.56 6.24
CA ALA A 93 0.29 9.51 5.82
C ALA A 93 -0.33 8.67 4.68
N LEU A 94 0.47 8.33 3.67
CA LEU A 94 0.02 7.42 2.61
C LEU A 94 -0.32 6.05 3.21
N GLY A 95 -1.37 5.42 2.69
CA GLY A 95 -1.90 4.15 3.22
C GLY A 95 -2.92 4.32 4.35
N THR A 96 -3.24 5.57 4.79
CA THR A 96 -4.19 5.80 5.89
C THR A 96 -5.48 6.49 5.46
N MET A 97 -5.67 6.73 4.18
CA MET A 97 -6.80 7.50 3.66
C MET A 97 -7.95 6.64 3.17
N GLY A 98 -7.66 5.48 2.60
CA GLY A 98 -8.62 4.49 2.14
C GLY A 98 -9.22 3.65 3.27
N ASP A 99 -9.95 2.61 2.90
CA ASP A 99 -10.50 1.63 3.85
C ASP A 99 -9.42 0.72 4.40
N PHE A 100 -8.44 0.40 3.56
CA PHE A 100 -7.23 -0.35 3.89
C PHE A 100 -6.01 0.30 3.24
N GLY A 101 -4.85 0.09 3.83
CA GLY A 101 -3.57 0.44 3.25
C GLY A 101 -2.53 -0.65 3.50
N CYS A 102 -1.60 -0.80 2.57
CA CYS A 102 -0.57 -1.83 2.63
C CYS A 102 0.81 -1.20 2.56
N TYR A 103 1.65 -1.44 3.57
CA TYR A 103 3.08 -1.15 3.53
C TYR A 103 3.86 -2.42 3.21
N SER A 104 4.97 -2.26 2.51
CA SER A 104 5.93 -3.33 2.28
C SER A 104 7.23 -3.02 3.01
N PHE A 105 7.76 -4.05 3.68
CA PHE A 105 9.09 -4.05 4.28
C PHE A 105 9.98 -5.12 3.64
N HIS A 106 9.74 -5.41 2.35
CA HIS A 106 10.62 -6.22 1.53
C HIS A 106 12.02 -5.62 1.48
N GLU A 107 13.05 -6.44 1.22
CA GLU A 107 14.46 -6.02 1.24
C GLU A 107 14.78 -4.83 0.32
N THR A 108 14.01 -4.64 -0.75
CA THR A 108 14.20 -3.53 -1.70
C THR A 108 13.60 -2.19 -1.24
N LYS A 109 12.84 -2.17 -0.14
CA LYS A 109 12.14 -0.97 0.34
C LYS A 109 13.04 -0.08 1.19
N ASN A 110 12.55 1.13 1.46
CA ASN A 110 13.29 2.13 2.24
C ASN A 110 13.57 1.68 3.69
N TYR A 111 12.66 0.88 4.24
CA TYR A 111 12.77 0.22 5.54
C TYR A 111 12.47 -1.26 5.30
N SER A 112 13.35 -2.14 5.78
CA SER A 112 13.31 -3.54 5.41
C SER A 112 13.31 -4.46 6.64
N MET A 113 12.61 -5.57 6.50
CA MET A 113 12.70 -6.72 7.40
C MET A 113 13.04 -8.02 6.64
N GLY A 114 13.61 -7.89 5.43
CA GLY A 114 13.80 -8.99 4.50
C GLY A 114 12.51 -9.25 3.74
N GLU A 115 11.60 -9.99 4.33
CA GLU A 115 10.23 -10.17 3.84
C GLU A 115 9.24 -9.75 4.93
N GLY A 116 8.24 -8.95 4.55
CA GLY A 116 7.17 -8.54 5.44
C GLY A 116 6.44 -7.29 4.98
N GLY A 117 5.44 -6.92 5.77
CA GLY A 117 4.61 -5.76 5.49
C GLY A 117 3.71 -5.43 6.68
N ALA A 118 2.91 -4.38 6.51
CA ALA A 118 1.88 -4.02 7.46
C ALA A 118 0.58 -3.70 6.72
N LEU A 119 -0.53 -4.17 7.28
CA LEU A 119 -1.88 -3.82 6.87
C LEU A 119 -2.40 -2.72 7.80
N LEU A 120 -2.80 -1.60 7.22
CA LEU A 120 -3.47 -0.51 7.90
C LEU A 120 -4.97 -0.66 7.69
N ILE A 121 -5.75 -0.54 8.75
CA ILE A 121 -7.19 -0.80 8.75
C ILE A 121 -7.89 0.43 9.33
N ARG A 122 -8.79 1.06 8.56
CA ARG A 122 -9.51 2.24 9.00
C ARG A 122 -10.66 1.90 9.95
N ASP A 123 -11.41 0.85 9.65
CA ASP A 123 -12.60 0.46 10.42
C ASP A 123 -12.26 -0.72 11.34
N GLU A 124 -12.31 -0.49 12.66
CA GLU A 124 -11.97 -1.46 13.69
C GLU A 124 -12.75 -2.79 13.59
N LYS A 125 -13.94 -2.78 13.00
CA LYS A 125 -14.72 -4.02 12.78
C LYS A 125 -14.00 -5.06 11.93
N ASN A 126 -13.03 -4.63 11.10
CA ASN A 126 -12.26 -5.51 10.22
C ASN A 126 -11.00 -6.09 10.91
N VAL A 127 -10.60 -5.58 12.08
CA VAL A 127 -9.35 -5.97 12.75
C VAL A 127 -9.36 -7.44 13.14
N GLU A 128 -10.45 -7.92 13.75
CA GLU A 128 -10.55 -9.31 14.17
C GLU A 128 -10.39 -10.28 12.99
N ASN A 129 -11.08 -9.98 11.88
CA ASN A 129 -10.98 -10.83 10.69
C ASN A 129 -9.57 -10.78 10.07
N ALA A 130 -8.93 -9.62 10.06
CA ALA A 130 -7.55 -9.48 9.60
C ALA A 130 -6.56 -10.29 10.44
N GLU A 131 -6.72 -10.30 11.78
CA GLU A 131 -5.91 -11.15 12.67
C GLU A 131 -6.11 -12.64 12.38
N ILE A 132 -7.36 -13.06 12.17
CA ILE A 132 -7.68 -14.45 11.84
C ILE A 132 -7.00 -14.85 10.52
N VAL A 133 -7.18 -14.07 9.47
CA VAL A 133 -6.57 -14.32 8.15
C VAL A 133 -5.04 -14.36 8.24
N ARG A 134 -4.44 -13.43 8.99
CA ARG A 134 -2.99 -13.35 9.23
C ARG A 134 -2.44 -14.61 9.92
N GLU A 135 -3.22 -15.20 10.82
CA GLU A 135 -2.82 -16.34 11.62
C GLU A 135 -3.46 -17.68 11.16
N LYS A 136 -3.35 -17.97 9.88
CA LYS A 136 -3.76 -19.23 9.26
C LYS A 136 -5.27 -19.52 9.34
N GLY A 137 -6.08 -18.46 9.47
CA GLY A 137 -7.52 -18.61 9.62
C GLY A 137 -7.96 -19.09 11.02
N THR A 138 -7.10 -18.91 12.03
CA THR A 138 -7.40 -19.29 13.42
C THR A 138 -7.72 -18.06 14.28
N ASN A 139 -8.54 -18.27 15.31
CA ASN A 139 -8.82 -17.23 16.32
C ASN A 139 -7.79 -17.20 17.46
N ARG A 140 -6.52 -17.53 17.14
CA ARG A 140 -5.41 -17.65 18.10
C ARG A 140 -5.14 -16.35 18.86
N SER A 141 -5.28 -15.20 18.25
CA SER A 141 -5.12 -13.90 18.92
C SER A 141 -6.07 -13.73 20.11
N LYS A 142 -7.33 -14.22 20.00
CA LYS A 142 -8.28 -14.23 21.11
C LYS A 142 -7.84 -15.14 22.26
N PHE A 143 -7.24 -16.27 21.94
CA PHE A 143 -6.71 -17.20 22.95
C PHE A 143 -5.59 -16.54 23.76
N PHE A 144 -4.63 -15.90 23.12
CA PHE A 144 -3.55 -15.19 23.83
C PHE A 144 -4.02 -14.00 24.66
N ARG A 145 -5.14 -13.39 24.29
CA ARG A 145 -5.78 -12.35 25.11
C ARG A 145 -6.66 -12.88 26.23
N GLY A 146 -6.76 -14.21 26.40
CA GLY A 146 -7.61 -14.86 27.43
C GLY A 146 -9.11 -14.70 27.17
N GLN A 147 -9.52 -14.45 25.94
CA GLN A 147 -10.92 -14.26 25.55
C GLN A 147 -11.63 -15.58 25.21
N ILE A 148 -10.89 -16.63 24.97
CA ILE A 148 -11.38 -17.99 24.69
C ILE A 148 -10.44 -19.03 25.33
N ASP A 149 -10.97 -20.18 25.71
CA ASP A 149 -10.20 -21.25 26.38
C ASP A 149 -9.34 -22.08 25.40
N LYS A 150 -9.72 -22.11 24.12
CA LYS A 150 -9.04 -22.86 23.08
C LYS A 150 -9.22 -22.17 21.73
N TYR A 151 -8.14 -22.02 20.96
CA TYR A 151 -8.25 -21.53 19.59
C TYR A 151 -8.54 -22.69 18.61
N THR A 152 -9.23 -22.35 17.53
CA THR A 152 -9.63 -23.27 16.47
C THR A 152 -9.45 -22.59 15.10
N TRP A 153 -9.50 -23.41 14.04
CA TRP A 153 -9.60 -22.92 12.68
C TRP A 153 -11.04 -22.44 12.42
N VAL A 154 -11.22 -21.23 11.96
CA VAL A 154 -12.54 -20.59 11.81
C VAL A 154 -12.76 -19.99 10.40
N GLU A 155 -11.69 -19.72 9.64
CA GLU A 155 -11.77 -19.08 8.33
C GLU A 155 -10.58 -19.48 7.46
N ALA A 156 -10.66 -19.21 6.15
CA ALA A 156 -9.50 -19.30 5.27
C ALA A 156 -8.46 -18.23 5.63
N GLY A 157 -7.19 -18.62 5.69
CA GLY A 157 -6.09 -17.71 6.03
C GLY A 157 -4.74 -18.28 5.63
N SER A 158 -3.69 -17.53 5.90
CA SER A 158 -2.32 -17.98 5.65
C SER A 158 -1.36 -17.54 6.75
N SER A 159 -0.13 -18.01 6.69
CA SER A 159 0.92 -17.66 7.66
C SER A 159 1.58 -16.35 7.24
N TYR A 160 1.00 -15.22 7.63
CA TYR A 160 1.52 -13.88 7.31
C TYR A 160 2.33 -13.24 8.43
N LEU A 161 2.47 -13.89 9.58
CA LEU A 161 3.26 -13.38 10.69
C LEU A 161 4.76 -13.43 10.34
N PRO A 162 5.48 -12.31 10.47
CA PRO A 162 6.93 -12.31 10.40
C PRO A 162 7.54 -12.98 11.63
N SER A 163 8.82 -13.35 11.56
CA SER A 163 9.58 -13.78 12.74
C SER A 163 9.92 -12.58 13.63
N GLU A 164 10.15 -12.83 14.92
CA GLU A 164 10.63 -11.82 15.87
C GLU A 164 11.98 -11.23 15.44
N LEU A 165 12.84 -12.00 14.78
CA LEU A 165 14.12 -11.52 14.24
C LEU A 165 13.89 -10.47 13.14
N ASN A 166 12.97 -10.73 12.23
CA ASN A 166 12.64 -9.77 11.18
C ASN A 166 12.01 -8.51 11.78
N ALA A 167 11.09 -8.68 12.75
CA ALA A 167 10.44 -7.56 13.43
C ALA A 167 11.46 -6.68 14.18
N ALA A 168 12.41 -7.29 14.90
CA ALA A 168 13.48 -6.57 15.62
C ALA A 168 14.39 -5.81 14.63
N TYR A 169 14.74 -6.43 13.51
CA TYR A 169 15.55 -5.78 12.48
C TYR A 169 14.85 -4.55 11.88
N LEU A 170 13.54 -4.64 11.61
CA LEU A 170 12.74 -3.50 11.16
C LEU A 170 12.64 -2.42 12.24
N TYR A 171 12.39 -2.82 13.49
CA TYR A 171 12.22 -1.90 14.60
C TYR A 171 13.43 -0.97 14.76
N ALA A 172 14.64 -1.52 14.71
CA ALA A 172 15.87 -0.73 14.78
C ALA A 172 16.00 0.32 13.64
N GLN A 173 15.47 0.03 12.46
CA GLN A 173 15.44 0.99 11.35
C GLN A 173 14.35 2.05 11.55
N LEU A 174 13.18 1.67 12.07
CA LEU A 174 12.08 2.60 12.32
C LEU A 174 12.43 3.63 13.41
N GLU A 175 13.23 3.25 14.41
CA GLU A 175 13.79 4.20 15.39
C GLU A 175 14.67 5.29 14.75
N GLN A 176 15.22 5.02 13.56
CA GLN A 176 16.07 5.94 12.81
C GLN A 176 15.37 6.46 11.53
N ALA A 177 14.06 6.27 11.41
CA ALA A 177 13.33 6.51 10.17
C ALA A 177 13.49 7.94 9.63
N GLU A 178 13.45 8.94 10.51
CA GLU A 178 13.61 10.35 10.12
C GLU A 178 15.01 10.63 9.55
N GLU A 179 16.07 10.13 10.19
CA GLU A 179 17.45 10.31 9.72
C GLU A 179 17.69 9.56 8.41
N ILE A 180 17.15 8.36 8.26
CA ILE A 180 17.21 7.59 7.01
C ILE A 180 16.55 8.38 5.90
N ASN A 181 15.32 8.87 6.12
CA ASN A 181 14.57 9.62 5.13
C ASN A 181 15.29 10.93 4.74
N LYS A 182 15.81 11.68 5.71
CA LYS A 182 16.57 12.90 5.50
C LYS A 182 17.81 12.66 4.63
N LYS A 183 18.57 11.59 4.89
CA LYS A 183 19.72 11.20 4.06
C LYS A 183 19.32 10.88 2.63
N ARG A 184 18.22 10.11 2.44
CA ARG A 184 17.70 9.75 1.11
C ARG A 184 17.24 11.00 0.33
N LEU A 185 16.51 11.91 0.97
CA LEU A 185 16.11 13.19 0.37
C LEU A 185 17.32 14.06 0.02
N SER A 186 18.35 14.08 0.85
CA SER A 186 19.60 14.80 0.52
C SER A 186 20.27 14.25 -0.74
N VAL A 187 20.30 12.93 -0.92
CA VAL A 187 20.82 12.30 -2.16
C VAL A 187 19.93 12.65 -3.35
N TRP A 188 18.61 12.57 -3.21
CA TRP A 188 17.66 12.93 -4.25
C TRP A 188 17.84 14.39 -4.71
N ASN A 189 17.94 15.34 -3.76
CA ASN A 189 18.17 16.75 -4.06
C ASN A 189 19.48 16.98 -4.82
N ARG A 190 20.57 16.28 -4.46
CA ARG A 190 21.83 16.36 -5.21
C ARG A 190 21.69 15.90 -6.67
N TYR A 191 20.93 14.83 -6.92
CA TYR A 191 20.63 14.40 -8.29
C TYR A 191 19.76 15.44 -9.00
N TRP A 192 18.71 15.93 -8.34
CA TRP A 192 17.83 16.95 -8.89
C TRP A 192 18.59 18.19 -9.34
N ASP A 193 19.45 18.73 -8.49
CA ASP A 193 20.24 19.91 -8.78
C ASP A 193 21.33 19.62 -9.84
N GLY A 194 22.04 18.49 -9.71
CA GLY A 194 23.11 18.13 -10.62
C GLY A 194 22.67 17.80 -12.04
N LEU A 195 21.44 17.35 -12.23
CA LEU A 195 20.87 17.03 -13.54
C LEU A 195 20.10 18.21 -14.15
N GLY A 196 19.96 19.33 -13.45
CA GLY A 196 19.21 20.50 -13.89
C GLY A 196 19.58 20.96 -15.29
N LYS A 197 20.87 21.17 -15.55
CA LYS A 197 21.37 21.60 -16.87
C LYS A 197 20.97 20.65 -18.01
N LEU A 198 20.99 19.34 -17.79
CA LEU A 198 20.57 18.37 -18.81
C LEU A 198 19.08 18.44 -19.10
N ALA A 199 18.27 18.72 -18.09
CA ALA A 199 16.83 18.92 -18.25
C ALA A 199 16.54 20.22 -19.01
N ASP A 200 17.23 21.34 -18.67
CA ASP A 200 17.09 22.63 -19.35
C ASP A 200 17.50 22.53 -20.82
N GLU A 201 18.47 21.69 -21.16
CA GLU A 201 18.90 21.39 -22.53
C GLU A 201 17.96 20.35 -23.25
N GLY A 202 16.89 19.90 -22.62
CA GLY A 202 15.95 18.93 -23.18
C GLY A 202 16.51 17.52 -23.39
N LYS A 203 17.65 17.18 -22.75
CA LYS A 203 18.29 15.86 -22.87
C LYS A 203 17.66 14.81 -21.98
N ILE A 204 17.01 15.22 -20.90
CA ILE A 204 16.26 14.37 -19.97
C ILE A 204 14.99 15.08 -19.53
N VAL A 205 14.03 14.30 -19.03
CA VAL A 205 12.84 14.79 -18.30
C VAL A 205 13.05 14.46 -16.82
N ARG A 206 12.74 15.38 -15.92
CA ARG A 206 12.85 15.22 -14.46
C ARG A 206 11.57 15.64 -13.75
#